data_3003134ecd58fda915c7c3c74c342bda
#
_entry.id   3003134ecd58fda915c7c3c74c342bda
#
_cell.length_a   1.000
_cell.length_b   1.000
_cell.length_c   1.000
_cell.angle_alpha   90.00
_cell.angle_beta   90.00
_cell.angle_gamma   90.00
#
_symmetry.space_group_name_H-M   'P 1'
#
loop_
_entity.id
_entity.type
_entity.pdbx_description
1 polymer ?
#
loop_
_entity_poly.entity_id
_entity_poly.type
_entity_poly.pdbx_seq_one_letter_code
_entity_poly.pdbx_strand_id
1 'polypeptide(L)'
;MNLTRILLVSLFLAAPAQAEKLANKLFGAMGAPSAQDSMPIGSYAKGCAAGLVELPESGPTWQAMRLSRHRNFGQPAMVQFLMDLSATARDIGFGKGLYIGDISQPRGGPMTSGHASHQIGLDADIWMLPPRSLTLTEAEREAISSIPVRSADQRSVTGNWTKVHRELLKQAALDPRVDRIFVAAAVKIEMCRTAKARDKKWLQKIRPVAGHDTHFHVRLKCPKGARLCETQSPTVAELSKGGDGCDETLTWWVTDYLNPPKADPNKPKDEDGPKKKGPREFTMADLPKQCKGVLASD
;
A
#
# COMPACT_ATOMS: atom_id res chain seq x y z
N MET A 1 6.70 71.64 -37.90
CA MET A 1 7.55 70.62 -37.27
C MET A 1 6.61 69.56 -36.72
N ASN A 2 6.40 68.45 -37.45
CA ASN A 2 5.53 67.35 -37.05
C ASN A 2 6.40 66.27 -36.39
N LEU A 3 6.24 66.06 -35.04
CA LEU A 3 6.86 64.94 -34.33
C LEU A 3 5.96 63.69 -34.47
N THR A 4 6.40 62.73 -35.27
CA THR A 4 5.78 61.41 -35.37
C THR A 4 6.20 60.59 -34.15
N ARG A 5 5.27 60.26 -33.22
CA ARG A 5 5.51 59.35 -32.10
C ARG A 5 5.45 57.92 -32.63
N ILE A 6 6.58 57.20 -32.57
CA ILE A 6 6.66 55.74 -32.86
C ILE A 6 6.24 55.02 -31.59
N LEU A 7 5.10 54.29 -31.67
CA LEU A 7 4.63 53.39 -30.59
C LEU A 7 5.36 52.06 -30.77
N LEU A 8 6.30 51.74 -29.87
CA LEU A 8 6.90 50.40 -29.77
C LEU A 8 5.89 49.48 -29.13
N VAL A 9 5.28 48.56 -29.89
CA VAL A 9 4.44 47.46 -29.40
C VAL A 9 5.39 46.30 -29.03
N SER A 10 5.61 46.08 -27.72
CA SER A 10 6.35 44.94 -27.25
C SER A 10 5.44 43.66 -27.31
N LEU A 11 5.67 42.82 -28.29
CA LEU A 11 5.08 41.50 -28.32
C LEU A 11 5.68 40.60 -27.21
N PHE A 12 4.94 40.37 -26.15
CA PHE A 12 5.24 39.31 -25.20
C PHE A 12 4.88 37.96 -25.83
N LEU A 13 5.86 37.22 -26.36
CA LEU A 13 5.70 35.81 -26.71
C LEU A 13 5.50 35.00 -25.42
N ALA A 14 4.25 34.66 -25.10
CA ALA A 14 3.95 33.69 -24.07
C ALA A 14 4.49 32.32 -24.51
N ALA A 15 5.55 31.86 -23.88
CA ALA A 15 6.03 30.48 -24.07
C ALA A 15 4.90 29.50 -23.69
N PRO A 16 4.65 28.46 -24.49
CA PRO A 16 3.64 27.46 -24.14
C PRO A 16 3.98 26.85 -22.78
N ALA A 17 3.05 26.91 -21.84
CA ALA A 17 3.19 26.25 -20.55
C ALA A 17 3.33 24.74 -20.79
N GLN A 18 4.54 24.23 -20.60
CA GLN A 18 4.81 22.80 -20.74
C GLN A 18 4.05 22.07 -19.62
N ALA A 19 3.15 21.15 -19.96
CA ALA A 19 2.41 20.39 -18.97
C ALA A 19 3.36 19.69 -18.00
N GLU A 20 3.14 19.89 -16.70
CA GLU A 20 3.98 19.31 -15.66
C GLU A 20 3.89 17.77 -15.74
N LYS A 21 5.05 17.09 -15.74
CA LYS A 21 5.07 15.62 -15.79
C LYS A 21 4.43 15.04 -14.54
N LEU A 22 3.62 14.00 -14.71
CA LEU A 22 2.99 13.28 -13.61
C LEU A 22 4.06 12.63 -12.71
N ALA A 23 3.88 12.74 -11.40
CA ALA A 23 4.83 12.24 -10.41
C ALA A 23 5.05 10.72 -10.54
N ASN A 24 4.00 9.93 -10.84
CA ASN A 24 4.13 8.49 -11.04
C ASN A 24 5.06 8.11 -12.21
N LYS A 25 5.16 8.94 -13.24
CA LYS A 25 6.09 8.73 -14.36
C LYS A 25 7.53 9.05 -13.97
N LEU A 26 7.71 10.07 -13.11
CA LEU A 26 9.04 10.45 -12.61
C LEU A 26 9.59 9.39 -11.66
N PHE A 27 8.81 8.99 -10.65
CA PHE A 27 9.21 7.95 -9.70
C PHE A 27 9.34 6.58 -10.34
N GLY A 28 8.44 6.22 -11.25
CA GLY A 28 8.47 4.94 -11.97
C GLY A 28 9.63 4.78 -12.95
N ALA A 29 10.32 5.88 -13.30
CA ALA A 29 11.52 5.84 -14.14
C ALA A 29 12.82 5.64 -13.33
N MET A 30 12.77 5.69 -12.00
CA MET A 30 13.95 5.54 -11.15
C MET A 30 14.36 4.06 -11.05
N GLY A 31 15.57 3.74 -11.50
CA GLY A 31 16.11 2.38 -11.46
C GLY A 31 16.84 2.03 -10.16
N ALA A 32 17.10 3.00 -9.27
CA ALA A 32 17.84 2.77 -8.02
C ALA A 32 17.31 3.67 -6.89
N PRO A 33 17.47 3.26 -5.63
CA PRO A 33 17.23 4.11 -4.47
C PRO A 33 18.04 5.40 -4.52
N SER A 34 17.61 6.44 -3.79
CA SER A 34 18.44 7.63 -3.58
C SER A 34 19.56 7.32 -2.59
N ALA A 35 20.72 8.00 -2.73
CA ALA A 35 21.88 7.84 -1.85
C ALA A 35 21.71 8.46 -0.44
N GLN A 36 20.56 9.06 -0.17
CA GLN A 36 20.24 9.69 1.11
C GLN A 36 20.01 8.64 2.21
N ASP A 37 20.09 9.08 3.47
CA ASP A 37 19.66 8.26 4.61
C ASP A 37 18.18 7.85 4.48
N SER A 38 17.87 6.67 5.02
CA SER A 38 16.53 6.11 4.93
C SER A 38 15.49 6.97 5.65
N MET A 39 14.51 7.47 4.89
CA MET A 39 13.46 8.35 5.40
C MET A 39 12.15 8.18 4.61
N PRO A 40 11.07 7.73 5.25
CA PRO A 40 9.73 7.86 4.69
C PRO A 40 9.28 9.33 4.75
N ILE A 41 8.71 9.85 3.67
CA ILE A 41 8.35 11.28 3.53
C ILE A 41 6.88 11.40 3.12
N GLY A 42 6.07 12.08 3.91
CA GLY A 42 4.63 12.23 3.73
C GLY A 42 3.84 11.01 4.18
N SER A 43 2.66 10.82 3.61
CA SER A 43 1.77 9.72 3.94
C SER A 43 1.94 8.52 3.01
N TYR A 44 1.38 7.38 3.39
CA TYR A 44 1.43 6.11 2.62
C TYR A 44 0.88 6.22 1.20
N ALA A 45 -0.06 7.14 0.95
CA ALA A 45 -0.72 7.36 -0.33
C ALA A 45 -0.39 8.71 -0.99
N LYS A 46 0.42 9.54 -0.34
CA LYS A 46 0.86 10.85 -0.83
C LYS A 46 2.22 11.18 -0.26
N GLY A 47 3.25 10.57 -0.82
CA GLY A 47 4.62 10.66 -0.29
C GLY A 47 5.67 10.14 -1.24
N CYS A 48 6.87 9.97 -0.72
CA CYS A 48 8.03 9.35 -1.37
C CYS A 48 8.97 8.78 -0.31
N ALA A 49 10.05 8.12 -0.71
CA ALA A 49 10.98 7.53 0.23
C ALA A 49 12.44 7.72 -0.20
N ALA A 50 13.25 8.26 0.71
CA ALA A 50 14.69 8.30 0.55
C ALA A 50 15.33 7.02 1.09
N GLY A 51 16.51 6.64 0.56
CA GLY A 51 17.39 5.61 1.07
C GLY A 51 16.70 4.25 1.30
N LEU A 52 15.79 3.85 0.42
CA LEU A 52 15.20 2.53 0.48
C LEU A 52 16.25 1.45 0.25
N VAL A 53 16.03 0.28 0.83
CA VAL A 53 16.85 -0.91 0.61
C VAL A 53 16.05 -1.97 -0.14
N GLU A 54 16.74 -2.72 -0.96
CA GLU A 54 16.13 -3.82 -1.70
C GLU A 54 15.90 -5.01 -0.79
N LEU A 55 14.71 -5.61 -0.83
CA LEU A 55 14.50 -6.97 -0.34
C LEU A 55 15.18 -7.91 -1.33
N PRO A 56 16.17 -8.74 -0.90
CA PRO A 56 16.77 -9.73 -1.80
C PRO A 56 15.70 -10.59 -2.46
N GLU A 57 15.86 -10.86 -3.74
CA GLU A 57 14.88 -11.60 -4.55
C GLU A 57 14.50 -12.95 -3.95
N SER A 58 15.44 -13.60 -3.28
CA SER A 58 15.23 -14.87 -2.60
C SER A 58 16.01 -14.93 -1.30
N GLY A 59 15.47 -15.63 -0.33
CA GLY A 59 16.11 -15.93 0.94
C GLY A 59 15.68 -17.30 1.48
N PRO A 60 16.16 -17.68 2.68
CA PRO A 60 15.90 -19.00 3.24
C PRO A 60 14.43 -19.28 3.50
N THR A 61 13.60 -18.24 3.60
CA THR A 61 12.18 -18.35 3.94
C THR A 61 11.27 -17.43 3.11
N TRP A 62 11.78 -16.78 2.06
CA TRP A 62 10.96 -15.95 1.17
C TRP A 62 11.44 -16.00 -0.28
N GLN A 63 10.52 -15.63 -1.17
CA GLN A 63 10.81 -15.24 -2.54
C GLN A 63 9.98 -14.01 -2.92
N ALA A 64 10.65 -12.99 -3.48
CA ALA A 64 9.98 -11.83 -4.06
C ALA A 64 9.35 -12.22 -5.41
N MET A 65 8.12 -11.77 -5.64
CA MET A 65 7.31 -12.10 -6.80
C MET A 65 7.17 -10.88 -7.72
N ARG A 66 6.94 -11.12 -9.03
CA ARG A 66 6.69 -10.05 -10.00
C ARG A 66 7.87 -9.06 -10.11
N LEU A 67 9.07 -9.56 -10.22
CA LEU A 67 10.31 -8.76 -10.25
C LEU A 67 10.34 -7.74 -11.40
N SER A 68 9.67 -8.03 -12.52
CA SER A 68 9.53 -7.11 -13.66
C SER A 68 8.89 -5.77 -13.28
N ARG A 69 8.20 -5.71 -12.14
CA ARG A 69 7.60 -4.47 -11.62
C ARG A 69 8.60 -3.56 -10.91
N HIS A 70 9.77 -4.09 -10.54
CA HIS A 70 10.81 -3.37 -9.80
C HIS A 70 10.28 -2.71 -8.50
N ARG A 71 9.58 -3.50 -7.66
CA ARG A 71 8.84 -3.03 -6.48
C ARG A 71 9.17 -3.80 -5.20
N ASN A 72 10.37 -4.32 -5.10
CA ASN A 72 10.90 -5.01 -3.92
C ASN A 72 11.77 -4.11 -3.03
N PHE A 73 11.52 -2.81 -3.02
CA PHE A 73 12.25 -1.82 -2.20
C PHE A 73 11.41 -1.37 -1.00
N GLY A 74 12.04 -1.30 0.18
CA GLY A 74 11.35 -0.87 1.41
C GLY A 74 12.25 -0.07 2.34
N GLN A 75 11.66 0.55 3.35
CA GLN A 75 12.44 1.03 4.49
C GLN A 75 13.18 -0.16 5.13
N PRO A 76 14.38 0.01 5.72
CA PRO A 76 15.10 -1.08 6.38
C PRO A 76 14.24 -1.84 7.39
N ALA A 77 13.37 -1.14 8.13
CA ALA A 77 12.44 -1.75 9.07
C ALA A 77 11.39 -2.65 8.39
N MET A 78 10.96 -2.32 7.16
CA MET A 78 10.03 -3.15 6.38
C MET A 78 10.72 -4.41 5.87
N VAL A 79 11.91 -4.28 5.30
CA VAL A 79 12.68 -5.43 4.80
C VAL A 79 12.97 -6.40 5.95
N GLN A 80 13.43 -5.90 7.10
CA GLN A 80 13.64 -6.74 8.28
C GLN A 80 12.35 -7.40 8.78
N PHE A 81 11.23 -6.66 8.81
CA PHE A 81 9.93 -7.22 9.19
C PHE A 81 9.52 -8.39 8.28
N LEU A 82 9.70 -8.25 6.98
CA LEU A 82 9.34 -9.30 6.02
C LEU A 82 10.21 -10.55 6.18
N MET A 83 11.50 -10.38 6.44
CA MET A 83 12.43 -11.48 6.74
C MET A 83 12.01 -12.21 8.02
N ASP A 84 11.74 -11.49 9.11
CA ASP A 84 11.31 -12.06 10.40
C ASP A 84 9.97 -12.81 10.26
N LEU A 85 8.99 -12.17 9.59
CA LEU A 85 7.67 -12.77 9.36
C LEU A 85 7.74 -14.02 8.47
N SER A 86 8.63 -14.03 7.47
CA SER A 86 8.81 -15.19 6.59
C SER A 86 9.36 -16.41 7.33
N ALA A 87 10.28 -16.21 8.28
CA ALA A 87 10.75 -17.26 9.17
C ALA A 87 9.63 -17.78 10.07
N THR A 88 8.87 -16.87 10.68
CA THR A 88 7.68 -17.22 11.47
C THR A 88 6.65 -18.00 10.63
N ALA A 89 6.42 -17.60 9.38
CA ALA A 89 5.49 -18.27 8.49
C ALA A 89 5.88 -19.75 8.25
N ARG A 90 7.16 -20.01 8.00
CA ARG A 90 7.69 -21.37 7.90
C ARG A 90 7.45 -22.16 9.19
N ASP A 91 7.76 -21.57 10.34
CA ASP A 91 7.72 -22.25 11.64
C ASP A 91 6.28 -22.59 12.07
N ILE A 92 5.28 -21.80 11.66
CA ILE A 92 3.85 -22.11 11.90
C ILE A 92 3.25 -23.01 10.82
N GLY A 93 4.03 -23.44 9.83
CA GLY A 93 3.57 -24.34 8.76
C GLY A 93 2.86 -23.65 7.59
N PHE A 94 3.10 -22.35 7.35
CA PHE A 94 2.64 -21.66 6.14
C PHE A 94 3.59 -21.94 4.97
N GLY A 95 3.65 -23.18 4.52
CA GLY A 95 4.56 -23.64 3.47
C GLY A 95 6.04 -23.49 3.85
N LYS A 96 6.86 -23.12 2.88
CA LYS A 96 8.31 -22.90 3.06
C LYS A 96 8.64 -21.51 3.61
N GLY A 97 7.65 -20.65 3.82
CA GLY A 97 7.81 -19.25 4.21
C GLY A 97 6.82 -18.34 3.48
N LEU A 98 7.28 -17.26 2.82
CA LEU A 98 6.39 -16.30 2.16
C LEU A 98 6.73 -16.06 0.68
N TYR A 99 5.69 -15.88 -0.14
CA TYR A 99 5.77 -15.16 -1.40
C TYR A 99 5.43 -13.70 -1.15
N ILE A 100 6.39 -12.80 -1.39
CA ILE A 100 6.28 -11.37 -1.13
C ILE A 100 6.04 -10.66 -2.46
N GLY A 101 4.93 -9.95 -2.54
CA GLY A 101 4.54 -9.13 -3.68
C GLY A 101 5.16 -7.73 -3.65
N ASP A 102 4.39 -6.73 -4.10
CA ASP A 102 4.86 -5.35 -4.18
C ASP A 102 5.11 -4.76 -2.77
N ILE A 103 6.26 -4.10 -2.60
CA ILE A 103 6.60 -3.26 -1.44
C ILE A 103 6.52 -1.79 -1.89
N SER A 104 7.57 -1.29 -2.54
CA SER A 104 7.66 0.03 -3.13
C SER A 104 8.65 0.01 -4.29
N GLN A 105 8.55 1.01 -5.16
CA GLN A 105 9.58 1.25 -6.18
C GLN A 105 10.80 1.95 -5.55
N PRO A 106 11.98 2.02 -6.22
CA PRO A 106 13.27 2.37 -5.59
C PRO A 106 13.30 3.69 -4.79
N ARG A 107 12.52 4.69 -5.19
CA ARG A 107 12.41 6.00 -4.50
C ARG A 107 11.02 6.26 -3.94
N GLY A 108 10.20 5.22 -3.78
CA GLY A 108 8.81 5.39 -3.39
C GLY A 108 8.01 6.19 -4.42
N GLY A 109 7.12 7.04 -3.94
CA GLY A 109 6.27 7.88 -4.78
C GLY A 109 5.09 7.15 -5.41
N PRO A 110 4.19 7.88 -6.10
CA PRO A 110 3.04 7.30 -6.77
C PRO A 110 3.44 6.28 -7.83
N MET A 111 2.75 5.16 -7.88
CA MET A 111 3.01 4.09 -8.85
C MET A 111 2.25 4.30 -10.16
N THR A 112 2.80 3.81 -11.27
CA THR A 112 2.17 3.90 -12.60
C THR A 112 0.94 3.00 -12.74
N SER A 113 0.85 1.94 -11.94
CA SER A 113 -0.24 0.95 -11.94
C SER A 113 -0.43 0.32 -10.56
N GLY A 114 -1.60 -0.31 -10.33
CA GLY A 114 -1.88 -1.02 -9.08
C GLY A 114 -2.23 -0.07 -7.94
N HIS A 115 -1.40 -0.02 -6.95
CA HIS A 115 -1.64 0.54 -5.63
C HIS A 115 -1.87 2.06 -5.59
N ALA A 116 -2.73 2.49 -4.67
CA ALA A 116 -2.88 3.89 -4.29
C ALA A 116 -1.87 4.30 -3.20
N SER A 117 -1.40 3.35 -2.39
CA SER A 117 -0.37 3.52 -1.36
C SER A 117 0.98 2.93 -1.79
N HIS A 118 1.77 2.39 -0.89
CA HIS A 118 3.13 1.89 -1.13
C HIS A 118 4.15 2.97 -1.49
N GLN A 119 3.86 4.25 -1.17
CA GLN A 119 4.67 5.37 -1.65
C GLN A 119 5.87 5.71 -0.75
N ILE A 120 5.87 5.23 0.50
CA ILE A 120 6.91 5.58 1.48
C ILE A 120 7.74 4.38 1.98
N GLY A 121 7.61 3.22 1.33
CA GLY A 121 8.38 2.01 1.66
C GLY A 121 8.00 1.33 2.98
N LEU A 122 6.79 1.59 3.51
CA LEU A 122 6.27 1.03 4.76
C LEU A 122 5.01 0.16 4.54
N ASP A 123 4.68 -0.16 3.29
CA ASP A 123 3.61 -1.07 2.88
C ASP A 123 4.20 -2.29 2.17
N ALA A 124 3.60 -3.46 2.34
CA ALA A 124 3.97 -4.66 1.61
C ALA A 124 2.77 -5.58 1.41
N ASP A 125 2.66 -6.16 0.22
CA ASP A 125 1.70 -7.20 -0.12
C ASP A 125 2.33 -8.58 0.09
N ILE A 126 1.65 -9.44 0.82
CA ILE A 126 2.07 -10.82 1.09
C ILE A 126 1.00 -11.75 0.54
N TRP A 127 1.40 -12.69 -0.30
CA TRP A 127 0.47 -13.60 -0.96
C TRP A 127 -0.21 -14.58 0.00
N MET A 128 -1.48 -14.88 -0.26
CA MET A 128 -2.22 -15.91 0.47
C MET A 128 -1.81 -17.33 0.05
N LEU A 129 -1.05 -17.49 -1.03
CA LEU A 129 -0.54 -18.79 -1.49
C LEU A 129 0.65 -19.24 -0.61
N PRO A 130 0.52 -20.32 0.18
CA PRO A 130 1.65 -20.87 0.93
C PRO A 130 2.72 -21.42 -0.05
N PRO A 131 4.00 -21.00 0.08
CA PRO A 131 5.05 -21.45 -0.80
C PRO A 131 5.31 -22.96 -0.68
N ARG A 132 5.22 -23.68 -1.79
CA ARG A 132 5.70 -25.08 -1.90
C ARG A 132 7.18 -25.17 -2.19
N SER A 133 7.71 -24.16 -2.86
CA SER A 133 9.13 -23.99 -3.22
C SER A 133 9.53 -22.52 -3.02
N LEU A 134 10.81 -22.28 -2.74
CA LEU A 134 11.43 -20.95 -2.72
C LEU A 134 12.58 -20.88 -3.74
N THR A 135 12.55 -21.78 -4.73
CA THR A 135 13.52 -21.84 -5.82
C THR A 135 12.86 -21.69 -7.19
N LEU A 136 11.73 -20.94 -7.23
CA LEU A 136 11.07 -20.61 -8.48
C LEU A 136 12.00 -19.75 -9.33
N THR A 137 12.06 -20.06 -10.62
CA THR A 137 12.74 -19.22 -11.62
C THR A 137 12.04 -17.87 -11.75
N GLU A 138 12.72 -16.90 -12.33
CA GLU A 138 12.12 -15.57 -12.60
C GLU A 138 10.84 -15.70 -13.43
N ALA A 139 10.84 -16.52 -14.48
CA ALA A 139 9.69 -16.77 -15.33
C ALA A 139 8.50 -17.37 -14.53
N GLU A 140 8.75 -18.32 -13.63
CA GLU A 140 7.72 -18.88 -12.77
C GLU A 140 7.16 -17.83 -11.79
N ARG A 141 8.03 -16.99 -11.20
CA ARG A 141 7.60 -15.89 -10.31
C ARG A 141 6.74 -14.85 -11.03
N GLU A 142 6.94 -14.66 -12.32
CA GLU A 142 6.09 -13.81 -13.16
C GLU A 142 4.77 -14.51 -13.55
N ALA A 143 4.77 -15.82 -13.76
CA ALA A 143 3.63 -16.55 -14.30
C ALA A 143 2.61 -16.97 -13.25
N ILE A 144 3.03 -17.49 -12.08
CA ILE A 144 2.11 -18.00 -11.06
C ILE A 144 1.30 -16.86 -10.42
N SER A 145 0.13 -17.20 -9.92
CA SER A 145 -0.73 -16.26 -9.18
C SER A 145 -1.02 -16.78 -7.78
N SER A 146 -1.28 -15.87 -6.86
CA SER A 146 -1.76 -16.22 -5.53
C SER A 146 -3.19 -16.76 -5.58
N ILE A 147 -3.66 -17.36 -4.48
CA ILE A 147 -4.97 -18.00 -4.36
C ILE A 147 -6.00 -17.05 -3.75
N PRO A 148 -7.26 -17.06 -4.23
CA PRO A 148 -8.33 -16.30 -3.60
C PRO A 148 -8.81 -17.02 -2.33
N VAL A 149 -8.77 -16.32 -1.21
CA VAL A 149 -9.31 -16.79 0.08
C VAL A 149 -10.72 -16.29 0.35
N ARG A 150 -11.25 -15.40 -0.50
CA ARG A 150 -12.59 -14.84 -0.44
C ARG A 150 -13.44 -15.48 -1.54
N SER A 151 -14.70 -15.84 -1.23
CA SER A 151 -15.67 -16.34 -2.20
C SER A 151 -15.99 -15.31 -3.30
N ALA A 152 -16.48 -15.79 -4.44
CA ALA A 152 -16.83 -14.94 -5.57
C ALA A 152 -17.94 -13.93 -5.23
N ASP A 153 -18.90 -14.30 -4.38
CA ASP A 153 -19.96 -13.41 -3.88
C ASP A 153 -19.48 -12.43 -2.79
N GLN A 154 -18.21 -12.52 -2.39
CA GLN A 154 -17.50 -11.66 -1.43
C GLN A 154 -17.99 -11.74 0.02
N ARG A 155 -18.90 -12.68 0.35
CA ARG A 155 -19.55 -12.77 1.67
C ARG A 155 -18.89 -13.73 2.64
N SER A 156 -18.12 -14.68 2.13
CA SER A 156 -17.48 -15.73 2.93
C SER A 156 -16.03 -15.99 2.49
N VAL A 157 -15.31 -16.74 3.29
CA VAL A 157 -14.00 -17.29 2.89
C VAL A 157 -14.19 -18.57 2.08
N THR A 158 -13.22 -18.88 1.21
CA THR A 158 -13.17 -20.15 0.45
C THR A 158 -12.49 -21.25 1.26
N GLY A 159 -12.47 -22.47 0.73
CA GLY A 159 -11.66 -23.58 1.28
C GLY A 159 -10.15 -23.34 1.27
N ASN A 160 -9.68 -22.32 0.55
CA ASN A 160 -8.27 -21.92 0.58
C ASN A 160 -7.88 -21.21 1.89
N TRP A 161 -8.84 -20.62 2.59
CA TRP A 161 -8.61 -20.03 3.91
C TRP A 161 -8.47 -21.13 4.96
N THR A 162 -7.38 -21.14 5.71
CA THR A 162 -7.09 -22.15 6.73
C THR A 162 -6.74 -21.53 8.08
N LYS A 163 -6.65 -22.35 9.10
CA LYS A 163 -6.18 -21.94 10.44
C LYS A 163 -4.76 -21.36 10.41
N VAL A 164 -3.92 -21.81 9.47
CA VAL A 164 -2.55 -21.32 9.33
C VAL A 164 -2.54 -19.90 8.76
N HIS A 165 -3.44 -19.56 7.82
CA HIS A 165 -3.63 -18.18 7.36
C HIS A 165 -4.01 -17.25 8.52
N ARG A 166 -4.97 -17.68 9.36
CA ARG A 166 -5.38 -16.93 10.54
C ARG A 166 -4.20 -16.70 11.50
N GLU A 167 -3.40 -17.74 11.75
CA GLU A 167 -2.24 -17.64 12.64
C GLU A 167 -1.16 -16.71 12.04
N LEU A 168 -0.88 -16.79 10.74
CA LEU A 168 0.06 -15.88 10.06
C LEU A 168 -0.36 -14.41 10.22
N LEU A 169 -1.61 -14.09 9.94
CA LEU A 169 -2.14 -12.73 10.12
C LEU A 169 -2.05 -12.26 11.58
N LYS A 170 -2.32 -13.17 12.53
CA LYS A 170 -2.17 -12.87 13.96
C LYS A 170 -0.71 -12.58 14.31
N GLN A 171 0.24 -13.42 13.88
CA GLN A 171 1.67 -13.20 14.14
C GLN A 171 2.14 -11.87 13.54
N ALA A 172 1.76 -11.56 12.30
CA ALA A 172 2.01 -10.25 11.70
C ALA A 172 1.42 -9.10 12.52
N ALA A 173 0.17 -9.22 13.00
CA ALA A 173 -0.50 -8.18 13.78
C ALA A 173 0.07 -8.02 15.20
N LEU A 174 0.67 -9.05 15.78
CA LEU A 174 1.35 -9.00 17.08
C LEU A 174 2.66 -8.22 17.03
N ASP A 175 3.30 -8.12 15.85
CA ASP A 175 4.53 -7.34 15.70
C ASP A 175 4.27 -5.87 16.07
N PRO A 176 5.09 -5.28 16.96
CA PRO A 176 4.91 -3.90 17.41
C PRO A 176 5.13 -2.86 16.31
N ARG A 177 5.88 -3.21 15.24
CA ARG A 177 6.10 -2.36 14.07
C ARG A 177 4.82 -2.18 13.25
N VAL A 178 3.90 -3.15 13.26
CA VAL A 178 2.70 -3.13 12.45
C VAL A 178 1.67 -2.14 13.00
N ASP A 179 1.23 -1.22 12.13
CA ASP A 179 0.11 -0.33 12.37
C ASP A 179 -1.21 -1.04 12.07
N ARG A 180 -1.38 -1.55 10.86
CA ARG A 180 -2.59 -2.26 10.41
C ARG A 180 -2.29 -3.26 9.29
N ILE A 181 -3.24 -4.15 9.05
CA ILE A 181 -3.20 -5.13 7.97
C ILE A 181 -4.54 -5.08 7.25
N PHE A 182 -4.51 -4.88 5.93
CA PHE A 182 -5.70 -4.85 5.11
C PHE A 182 -5.96 -6.24 4.53
N VAL A 183 -7.23 -6.66 4.62
CA VAL A 183 -7.72 -7.95 4.14
C VAL A 183 -9.10 -7.80 3.51
N ALA A 184 -9.54 -8.80 2.74
CA ALA A 184 -10.93 -8.86 2.32
C ALA A 184 -11.88 -8.92 3.54
N ALA A 185 -13.04 -8.28 3.45
CA ALA A 185 -13.99 -8.21 4.56
C ALA A 185 -14.40 -9.58 5.08
N ALA A 186 -14.61 -10.56 4.18
CA ALA A 186 -14.93 -11.94 4.55
C ALA A 186 -13.84 -12.58 5.45
N VAL A 187 -12.57 -12.25 5.22
CA VAL A 187 -11.45 -12.71 6.07
C VAL A 187 -11.56 -12.12 7.47
N LYS A 188 -11.81 -10.81 7.59
CA LYS A 188 -11.99 -10.17 8.90
C LYS A 188 -13.20 -10.76 9.64
N ILE A 189 -14.32 -10.95 8.97
CA ILE A 189 -15.54 -11.56 9.54
C ILE A 189 -15.24 -12.96 10.06
N GLU A 190 -14.55 -13.81 9.28
CA GLU A 190 -14.19 -15.15 9.71
C GLU A 190 -13.23 -15.16 10.91
N MET A 191 -12.29 -14.21 10.95
CA MET A 191 -11.40 -14.03 12.11
C MET A 191 -12.18 -13.61 13.36
N CYS A 192 -13.22 -12.77 13.22
CA CYS A 192 -14.08 -12.33 14.30
C CYS A 192 -14.93 -13.48 14.87
N ARG A 193 -15.41 -14.40 14.01
CA ARG A 193 -16.24 -15.54 14.42
C ARG A 193 -15.56 -16.44 15.48
N THR A 194 -14.23 -16.47 15.47
CA THR A 194 -13.44 -17.28 16.41
C THR A 194 -12.65 -16.45 17.41
N ALA A 195 -12.93 -15.13 17.49
CA ALA A 195 -12.25 -14.19 18.38
C ALA A 195 -12.54 -14.46 19.85
N LYS A 196 -11.55 -14.19 20.70
CA LYS A 196 -11.66 -14.22 22.16
C LYS A 196 -11.29 -12.83 22.71
N ALA A 197 -11.71 -12.50 23.92
CA ALA A 197 -11.44 -11.21 24.55
C ALA A 197 -9.94 -10.82 24.54
N ARG A 198 -9.03 -11.80 24.68
CA ARG A 198 -7.58 -11.61 24.61
C ARG A 198 -7.06 -11.21 23.21
N ASP A 199 -7.84 -11.42 22.15
CA ASP A 199 -7.45 -11.14 20.78
C ASP A 199 -7.63 -9.66 20.39
N LYS A 200 -8.32 -8.87 21.21
CA LYS A 200 -8.73 -7.49 20.97
C LYS A 200 -7.61 -6.62 20.36
N LYS A 201 -6.43 -6.56 21.00
CA LYS A 201 -5.35 -5.64 20.61
C LYS A 201 -4.74 -5.94 19.24
N TRP A 202 -4.58 -7.19 18.88
CA TRP A 202 -4.04 -7.54 17.56
C TRP A 202 -5.14 -7.56 16.50
N LEU A 203 -6.35 -8.02 16.85
CA LEU A 203 -7.45 -8.15 15.90
C LEU A 203 -7.97 -6.79 15.40
N GLN A 204 -7.93 -5.73 16.22
CA GLN A 204 -8.26 -4.38 15.76
C GLN A 204 -7.36 -3.88 14.62
N LYS A 205 -6.12 -4.40 14.50
CA LYS A 205 -5.20 -4.06 13.40
C LYS A 205 -5.62 -4.69 12.07
N ILE A 206 -6.41 -5.76 12.08
CA ILE A 206 -6.93 -6.41 10.87
C ILE A 206 -8.13 -5.58 10.37
N ARG A 207 -7.97 -4.94 9.20
CA ARG A 207 -8.95 -3.98 8.66
C ARG A 207 -9.51 -4.44 7.32
N PRO A 208 -10.84 -4.42 7.14
CA PRO A 208 -11.45 -4.74 5.86
C PRO A 208 -11.18 -3.62 4.85
N VAL A 209 -10.78 -4.01 3.64
CA VAL A 209 -10.64 -3.12 2.48
C VAL A 209 -11.03 -3.89 1.22
N ALA A 210 -11.61 -3.20 0.24
CA ALA A 210 -11.97 -3.79 -1.05
C ALA A 210 -10.77 -4.45 -1.75
N GLY A 211 -11.00 -5.53 -2.46
CA GLY A 211 -9.91 -6.37 -2.97
C GLY A 211 -9.29 -7.21 -1.84
N HIS A 212 -7.97 -7.36 -1.82
CA HIS A 212 -7.21 -8.07 -0.79
C HIS A 212 -7.70 -9.51 -0.55
N ASP A 213 -8.12 -10.17 -1.62
CA ASP A 213 -8.63 -11.55 -1.60
C ASP A 213 -7.54 -12.59 -1.90
N THR A 214 -6.47 -12.19 -2.59
CA THR A 214 -5.34 -13.06 -2.95
C THR A 214 -4.05 -12.73 -2.17
N HIS A 215 -4.04 -11.61 -1.45
CA HIS A 215 -2.94 -11.17 -0.58
C HIS A 215 -3.51 -10.42 0.62
N PHE A 216 -2.71 -10.30 1.66
CA PHE A 216 -2.92 -9.31 2.71
C PHE A 216 -1.86 -8.23 2.60
N HIS A 217 -2.26 -7.01 2.88
CA HIS A 217 -1.38 -5.84 2.80
C HIS A 217 -1.00 -5.42 4.22
N VAL A 218 0.28 -5.47 4.54
CA VAL A 218 0.79 -5.01 5.83
C VAL A 218 1.26 -3.57 5.71
N ARG A 219 0.89 -2.76 6.69
CA ARG A 219 1.37 -1.40 6.88
C ARG A 219 2.12 -1.28 8.18
N LEU A 220 3.37 -0.84 8.13
CA LEU A 220 4.15 -0.52 9.32
C LEU A 220 3.87 0.91 9.79
N LYS A 221 4.10 1.15 11.07
CA LYS A 221 4.11 2.50 11.67
C LYS A 221 5.28 3.30 11.12
N CYS A 222 5.17 4.62 11.18
CA CYS A 222 6.33 5.49 11.00
C CYS A 222 7.44 5.09 11.98
N PRO A 223 8.68 4.90 11.52
CA PRO A 223 9.82 4.61 12.40
C PRO A 223 10.03 5.73 13.42
N LYS A 224 10.50 5.36 14.61
CA LYS A 224 10.83 6.36 15.64
C LYS A 224 11.88 7.33 15.10
N GLY A 225 11.62 8.63 15.21
CA GLY A 225 12.52 9.68 14.71
C GLY A 225 12.32 10.05 13.24
N ALA A 226 11.48 9.36 12.48
CA ALA A 226 11.17 9.72 11.10
C ALA A 226 10.23 10.95 11.05
N ARG A 227 10.81 12.14 11.20
CA ARG A 227 10.07 13.40 11.35
C ARG A 227 9.23 13.82 10.14
N LEU A 228 9.52 13.27 8.96
CA LEU A 228 8.80 13.56 7.72
C LEU A 228 7.71 12.54 7.40
N CYS A 229 7.61 11.47 8.20
CA CYS A 229 6.60 10.44 8.05
C CYS A 229 5.29 10.84 8.73
N GLU A 230 4.19 10.77 7.98
CA GLU A 230 2.85 11.05 8.50
C GLU A 230 2.16 9.75 8.92
N THR A 231 1.95 9.60 10.22
CA THR A 231 1.19 8.46 10.77
C THR A 231 -0.25 8.48 10.26
N GLN A 232 -0.78 7.33 9.88
CA GLN A 232 -2.14 7.25 9.40
C GLN A 232 -3.17 7.54 10.50
N SER A 233 -4.07 8.49 10.20
CA SER A 233 -5.26 8.81 11.00
C SER A 233 -6.53 8.41 10.22
N PRO A 234 -7.61 7.99 10.90
CA PRO A 234 -7.67 7.66 12.33
C PRO A 234 -6.88 6.38 12.68
N THR A 235 -6.49 6.24 13.94
CA THR A 235 -5.82 5.05 14.46
C THR A 235 -6.73 3.82 14.43
N VAL A 236 -6.16 2.61 14.51
CA VAL A 236 -6.98 1.38 14.57
C VAL A 236 -7.83 1.30 15.84
N ALA A 237 -7.39 1.93 16.94
CA ALA A 237 -8.16 2.02 18.18
C ALA A 237 -9.38 2.92 18.03
N GLU A 238 -9.24 4.08 17.39
CA GLU A 238 -10.35 4.99 17.09
C GLU A 238 -11.35 4.34 16.13
N LEU A 239 -10.85 3.72 15.02
CA LEU A 239 -11.69 3.01 14.06
C LEU A 239 -12.48 1.85 14.67
N SER A 240 -11.96 1.23 15.73
CA SER A 240 -12.60 0.11 16.44
C SER A 240 -13.34 0.57 17.69
N LYS A 241 -13.49 1.89 17.92
CA LYS A 241 -14.08 2.45 19.14
C LYS A 241 -13.50 1.82 20.41
N GLY A 242 -12.19 1.55 20.39
CA GLY A 242 -11.47 0.84 21.44
C GLY A 242 -11.73 -0.68 21.50
N GLY A 243 -12.56 -1.25 20.62
CA GLY A 243 -12.86 -2.69 20.51
C GLY A 243 -11.84 -3.47 19.68
N ASP A 244 -12.26 -4.62 19.17
CA ASP A 244 -11.47 -5.49 18.26
C ASP A 244 -11.79 -5.25 16.78
N GLY A 245 -12.75 -4.37 16.48
CA GLY A 245 -13.25 -4.09 15.15
C GLY A 245 -14.12 -5.23 14.58
N CYS A 246 -14.75 -6.02 15.44
CA CYS A 246 -15.72 -7.06 15.12
C CYS A 246 -17.14 -6.58 15.44
N ASP A 247 -17.48 -5.39 15.00
CA ASP A 247 -18.75 -4.75 15.24
C ASP A 247 -19.65 -4.74 13.99
N GLU A 248 -20.81 -4.13 14.12
CA GLU A 248 -21.82 -4.08 13.05
C GLU A 248 -21.32 -3.41 11.75
N THR A 249 -20.25 -2.61 11.82
CA THR A 249 -19.69 -1.97 10.61
C THR A 249 -19.15 -2.98 9.61
N LEU A 250 -18.82 -4.20 10.05
CA LEU A 250 -18.42 -5.28 9.15
C LEU A 250 -19.57 -5.75 8.27
N THR A 251 -20.82 -5.69 8.75
CA THR A 251 -22.00 -6.08 7.99
C THR A 251 -22.15 -5.24 6.73
N TRP A 252 -21.88 -3.95 6.82
CA TRP A 252 -21.92 -3.03 5.66
C TRP A 252 -21.06 -3.55 4.48
N TRP A 253 -19.91 -4.13 4.74
CA TRP A 253 -19.00 -4.64 3.70
C TRP A 253 -19.57 -5.82 2.89
N VAL A 254 -20.48 -6.59 3.47
CA VAL A 254 -21.07 -7.76 2.83
C VAL A 254 -22.56 -7.58 2.47
N THR A 255 -23.10 -6.39 2.73
CA THR A 255 -24.47 -5.97 2.40
C THR A 255 -24.44 -4.74 1.49
N ASP A 256 -24.45 -3.55 2.05
CA ASP A 256 -24.62 -2.27 1.33
C ASP A 256 -23.46 -1.95 0.39
N TYR A 257 -22.23 -2.32 0.76
CA TYR A 257 -21.07 -2.17 -0.12
C TYR A 257 -21.22 -3.02 -1.40
N LEU A 258 -21.76 -4.23 -1.30
CA LEU A 258 -21.97 -5.12 -2.44
C LEU A 258 -23.26 -4.82 -3.22
N ASN A 259 -24.27 -4.32 -2.53
CA ASN A 259 -25.56 -3.96 -3.09
C ASN A 259 -25.94 -2.57 -2.59
N PRO A 260 -25.30 -1.52 -3.14
CA PRO A 260 -25.56 -0.15 -2.68
C PRO A 260 -27.04 0.19 -2.89
N PRO A 261 -27.69 0.87 -1.92
CA PRO A 261 -29.05 1.35 -2.06
C PRO A 261 -29.15 2.23 -3.33
N LYS A 262 -30.30 2.16 -4.00
CA LYS A 262 -30.54 3.05 -5.15
C LYS A 262 -30.36 4.50 -4.72
N ALA A 263 -29.65 5.26 -5.53
CA ALA A 263 -29.47 6.69 -5.30
C ALA A 263 -30.85 7.35 -5.23
N ASP A 264 -31.10 8.16 -4.19
CA ASP A 264 -32.30 8.98 -4.11
C ASP A 264 -32.27 10.03 -5.25
N PRO A 265 -33.21 9.99 -6.20
CA PRO A 265 -33.22 10.92 -7.32
C PRO A 265 -33.45 12.38 -6.88
N ASN A 266 -33.96 12.60 -5.66
CA ASN A 266 -34.23 13.92 -5.10
C ASN A 266 -33.08 14.44 -4.20
N LYS A 267 -32.08 13.59 -3.93
CA LYS A 267 -30.91 14.05 -3.18
C LYS A 267 -30.08 14.96 -4.08
N PRO A 268 -29.80 16.23 -3.67
CA PRO A 268 -28.91 17.09 -4.42
C PRO A 268 -27.63 16.32 -4.72
N LYS A 269 -27.25 16.21 -5.99
CA LYS A 269 -25.90 15.77 -6.31
C LYS A 269 -24.98 16.76 -5.61
N ASP A 270 -24.04 16.25 -4.79
CA ASP A 270 -22.96 17.09 -4.26
C ASP A 270 -22.28 17.72 -5.50
N GLU A 271 -22.74 18.93 -5.85
CA GLU A 271 -22.20 19.67 -6.98
C GLU A 271 -20.79 20.09 -6.61
N ASP A 272 -19.86 19.41 -7.25
CA ASP A 272 -18.57 19.95 -7.70
C ASP A 272 -17.72 20.75 -6.71
N GLY A 273 -17.37 20.14 -5.60
CA GLY A 273 -16.04 20.41 -5.07
C GLY A 273 -14.98 19.90 -6.08
N PRO A 274 -13.81 20.53 -6.19
CA PRO A 274 -12.79 20.09 -7.13
C PRO A 274 -12.52 18.59 -6.94
N LYS A 275 -12.65 17.80 -8.02
CA LYS A 275 -12.42 16.33 -7.98
C LYS A 275 -11.08 16.07 -7.33
N LYS A 276 -11.07 15.29 -6.25
CA LYS A 276 -9.82 14.89 -5.58
C LYS A 276 -9.00 14.07 -6.58
N LYS A 277 -7.78 14.56 -6.88
CA LYS A 277 -6.83 13.82 -7.73
C LYS A 277 -6.53 12.45 -7.14
N GLY A 278 -6.57 11.43 -7.97
CA GLY A 278 -6.03 10.11 -7.62
C GLY A 278 -4.48 10.11 -7.63
N PRO A 279 -3.84 9.12 -7.00
CA PRO A 279 -2.37 9.09 -6.93
C PRO A 279 -1.68 9.12 -8.30
N ARG A 280 -2.33 8.60 -9.34
CA ARG A 280 -1.80 8.62 -10.72
C ARG A 280 -1.91 9.97 -11.42
N GLU A 281 -2.65 10.91 -10.85
CA GLU A 281 -2.84 12.28 -11.36
C GLU A 281 -1.98 13.31 -10.62
N PHE A 282 -1.22 12.87 -9.60
CA PHE A 282 -0.34 13.77 -8.87
C PHE A 282 0.81 14.25 -9.74
N THR A 283 1.10 15.54 -9.61
CA THR A 283 2.35 16.17 -10.04
C THR A 283 3.28 16.34 -8.85
N MET A 284 4.50 16.84 -9.06
CA MET A 284 5.42 17.10 -7.95
C MET A 284 4.94 18.22 -7.01
N ALA A 285 4.00 19.07 -7.46
CA ALA A 285 3.39 20.08 -6.62
C ALA A 285 2.39 19.49 -5.60
N ASP A 286 1.84 18.32 -5.90
CA ASP A 286 0.90 17.63 -5.00
C ASP A 286 1.61 16.85 -3.89
N LEU A 287 2.91 16.59 -4.00
CA LEU A 287 3.71 15.81 -3.06
C LEU A 287 4.47 16.69 -2.05
N PRO A 288 4.95 16.14 -0.92
CA PRO A 288 5.85 16.86 -0.03
C PRO A 288 7.06 17.43 -0.79
N LYS A 289 7.45 18.69 -0.50
CA LYS A 289 8.52 19.39 -1.21
C LYS A 289 9.87 18.64 -1.22
N GLN A 290 10.12 17.83 -0.17
CA GLN A 290 11.33 17.02 -0.02
C GLN A 290 11.43 15.93 -1.11
N CYS A 291 10.32 15.51 -1.69
CA CYS A 291 10.29 14.49 -2.75
C CYS A 291 11.04 14.94 -4.02
N LYS A 292 11.18 16.25 -4.26
CA LYS A 292 12.05 16.76 -5.34
C LYS A 292 13.52 16.40 -5.11
N GLY A 293 13.99 16.53 -3.86
CA GLY A 293 15.35 16.12 -3.49
C GLY A 293 15.59 14.61 -3.59
N VAL A 294 14.56 13.79 -3.28
CA VAL A 294 14.63 12.33 -3.45
C VAL A 294 14.79 11.94 -4.93
N LEU A 295 14.07 12.61 -5.83
CA LEU A 295 14.21 12.35 -7.28
C LEU A 295 15.56 12.81 -7.84
N ALA A 296 16.11 13.91 -7.33
CA ALA A 296 17.34 14.52 -7.83
C ALA A 296 18.62 13.94 -7.20
N SER A 297 18.51 13.10 -6.17
CA SER A 297 19.67 12.45 -5.53
C SER A 297 20.23 11.36 -6.46
N ASP A 298 21.53 11.36 -6.63
CA ASP A 298 22.26 10.31 -7.36
C ASP A 298 22.42 9.07 -6.50
#